data_66ca0945bbf3646e4fbca4806c609104
#
_entry.id   66ca0945bbf3646e4fbca4806c609104
#
_cell.length_a   1.000
_cell.length_b   1.000
_cell.length_c   1.000
_cell.angle_alpha   90.00
_cell.angle_beta   90.00
_cell.angle_gamma   90.00
#
_symmetry.space_group_name_H-M   'P 1'
#
loop_
_entity.id
_entity.type
_entity.pdbx_description
1 polymer ?
#
loop_
_entity_poly.entity_id
_entity_poly.type
_entity_poly.pdbx_seq_one_letter_code
_entity_poly.pdbx_strand_id
1 'polypeptide(L)' 'EVVHGLLARLAPRDRLVMTLMYLEQCTVAEIAQRTGWSESLVKVQAFRARRRLRRICEEEQQE' A
#
# COMPACT_ATOMS: atom_id res chain seq x y z
N GLU A 1 14.59 -7.46 0.41
CA GLU A 1 14.88 -6.58 -0.71
C GLU A 1 14.28 -5.19 -0.48
N VAL A 2 14.58 -4.26 -1.37
CA VAL A 2 14.23 -2.85 -1.18
C VAL A 2 12.73 -2.64 -1.05
N VAL A 3 11.94 -3.24 -1.94
CA VAL A 3 10.50 -3.06 -1.93
C VAL A 3 9.88 -3.56 -0.62
N HIS A 4 10.25 -4.75 -0.21
CA HIS A 4 9.72 -5.30 1.04
C HIS A 4 10.14 -4.47 2.25
N GLY A 5 11.37 -3.97 2.23
CA GLY A 5 11.86 -3.10 3.32
C GLY A 5 11.08 -1.80 3.41
N LEU A 6 10.75 -1.20 2.26
CA LEU A 6 9.96 0.02 2.23
C LEU A 6 8.54 -0.24 2.72
N LEU A 7 7.93 -1.33 2.27
CA LEU A 7 6.58 -1.68 2.67
C LEU A 7 6.49 -1.96 4.17
N ALA A 8 7.55 -2.55 4.75
CA ALA A 8 7.57 -2.86 6.17
C ALA A 8 7.51 -1.60 7.03
N ARG A 9 7.88 -0.43 6.49
CA ARG A 9 7.82 0.83 7.22
C ARG A 9 6.40 1.43 7.26
N LEU A 10 5.48 0.90 6.46
CA LEU A 10 4.11 1.38 6.44
C LEU A 10 3.31 0.80 7.60
N ALA A 11 2.27 1.53 8.01
CA ALA A 11 1.31 1.01 8.98
C ALA A 11 0.64 -0.24 8.40
N PRO A 12 0.14 -1.15 9.26
CA PRO A 12 -0.37 -2.44 8.78
C PRO A 12 -1.43 -2.35 7.68
N ARG A 13 -2.37 -1.41 7.78
CA ARG A 13 -3.41 -1.31 6.76
C ARG A 13 -2.84 -0.81 5.43
N ASP A 14 -1.93 0.16 5.50
CA ASP A 14 -1.27 0.67 4.29
C ASP A 14 -0.43 -0.42 3.64
N ARG A 15 0.31 -1.16 4.47
CA ARG A 15 1.15 -2.25 3.98
C ARG A 15 0.31 -3.33 3.30
N LEU A 16 -0.83 -3.67 3.91
CA LEU A 16 -1.72 -4.68 3.34
C LEU A 16 -2.18 -4.29 1.94
N VAL A 17 -2.69 -3.06 1.80
CA VAL A 17 -3.21 -2.60 0.51
C VAL A 17 -2.11 -2.53 -0.53
N MET A 18 -0.94 -1.99 -0.16
CA MET A 18 0.16 -1.88 -1.12
C MET A 18 0.68 -3.26 -1.53
N THR A 19 0.75 -4.18 -0.58
CA THR A 19 1.18 -5.55 -0.89
C THR A 19 0.23 -6.22 -1.86
N LEU A 20 -1.07 -6.13 -1.59
CA LEU A 20 -2.06 -6.75 -2.47
C LEU A 20 -2.07 -6.10 -3.85
N MET A 21 -1.92 -4.79 -3.90
CA MET A 21 -2.01 -4.06 -5.17
C MET A 21 -0.75 -4.23 -6.03
N TYR A 22 0.41 -4.14 -5.44
CA TYR A 22 1.65 -4.09 -6.20
C TYR A 22 2.42 -5.40 -6.25
N LEU A 23 2.43 -6.17 -5.17
CA LEU A 23 3.15 -7.44 -5.18
C LEU A 23 2.28 -8.58 -5.69
N GLU A 24 1.00 -8.58 -5.34
CA GLU A 24 0.08 -9.62 -5.78
C GLU A 24 -0.79 -9.17 -6.96
N GLN A 25 -0.65 -7.94 -7.38
CA GLN A 25 -1.32 -7.39 -8.55
C GLN A 25 -2.84 -7.54 -8.53
N CYS A 26 -3.43 -7.38 -7.35
CA CYS A 26 -4.87 -7.44 -7.18
C CYS A 26 -5.53 -6.16 -7.68
N THR A 27 -6.71 -6.30 -8.27
CA THR A 27 -7.56 -5.15 -8.60
C THR A 27 -8.21 -4.62 -7.33
N VAL A 28 -8.80 -3.41 -7.42
CA VAL A 28 -9.55 -2.84 -6.31
C VAL A 28 -10.67 -3.78 -5.87
N ALA A 29 -11.39 -4.36 -6.85
CA ALA A 29 -12.47 -5.29 -6.54
C ALA A 29 -11.97 -6.52 -5.80
N GLU A 30 -10.82 -7.06 -6.21
CA GLU A 30 -10.23 -8.22 -5.56
C GLU A 30 -9.80 -7.91 -4.14
N ILE A 31 -9.20 -6.74 -3.92
CA ILE A 31 -8.79 -6.32 -2.60
C ILE A 31 -10.02 -6.16 -1.70
N ALA A 32 -11.09 -5.56 -2.23
CA ALA A 32 -12.33 -5.40 -1.47
C ALA A 32 -12.88 -6.76 -1.03
N GLN A 33 -12.86 -7.73 -1.94
CA GLN A 33 -13.31 -9.09 -1.61
C GLN A 33 -12.46 -9.73 -0.53
N ARG A 34 -11.16 -9.60 -0.63
CA ARG A 34 -10.24 -10.25 0.33
C ARG A 34 -10.27 -9.62 1.71
N THR A 35 -10.48 -8.30 1.76
CA THR A 35 -10.45 -7.58 3.04
C THR A 35 -11.82 -7.42 3.67
N GLY A 36 -12.88 -7.53 2.89
CA GLY A 36 -14.23 -7.20 3.35
C GLY A 36 -14.51 -5.71 3.34
N TRP A 37 -13.59 -4.89 2.82
CA TRP A 37 -13.79 -3.45 2.71
C TRP A 37 -14.58 -3.12 1.45
N SER A 38 -15.21 -1.94 1.44
CA SER A 38 -15.83 -1.44 0.21
C SER A 38 -14.74 -1.02 -0.77
N GLU A 39 -15.09 -0.99 -2.06
CA GLU A 39 -14.14 -0.53 -3.07
C GLU A 39 -13.74 0.92 -2.83
N SER A 40 -14.69 1.75 -2.37
CA SER A 40 -14.39 3.14 -2.03
C SER A 40 -13.32 3.24 -0.95
N LEU A 41 -13.46 2.41 0.09
CA LEU A 41 -12.47 2.41 1.16
C LEU A 41 -11.10 1.93 0.65
N VAL A 42 -11.09 0.90 -0.21
CA VAL A 42 -9.84 0.43 -0.79
C VAL A 42 -9.14 1.54 -1.55
N LYS A 43 -9.89 2.30 -2.36
CA LYS A 43 -9.32 3.40 -3.14
C LYS A 43 -8.74 4.49 -2.25
N VAL A 44 -9.45 4.87 -1.21
CA VAL A 44 -8.98 5.89 -0.26
C VAL A 44 -7.73 5.40 0.46
N GLN A 45 -7.77 4.16 0.93
CA GLN A 45 -6.64 3.59 1.65
C GLN A 45 -5.41 3.50 0.74
N ALA A 46 -5.59 3.09 -0.50
CA ALA A 46 -4.51 3.00 -1.48
C ALA A 46 -3.90 4.37 -1.77
N PHE A 47 -4.75 5.39 -1.90
CA PHE A 47 -4.27 6.76 -2.14
C PHE A 47 -3.39 7.22 -0.98
N ARG A 48 -3.87 7.03 0.25
CA ARG A 48 -3.12 7.43 1.44
C ARG A 48 -1.82 6.64 1.59
N ALA A 49 -1.90 5.35 1.33
CA ALA A 49 -0.73 4.48 1.45
C ALA A 49 0.35 4.88 0.45
N ARG A 50 -0.06 5.20 -0.80
CA ARG A 50 0.90 5.63 -1.81
C ARG A 50 1.58 6.94 -1.43
N ARG A 51 0.82 7.87 -0.84
CA ARG A 51 1.41 9.13 -0.38
C ARG A 51 2.45 8.89 0.70
N ARG A 52 2.14 8.02 1.64
CA ARG A 52 3.09 7.70 2.71
C ARG A 52 4.31 6.98 2.18
N LEU A 53 4.11 6.06 1.25
CA LEU A 53 5.21 5.33 0.65
C LEU A 53 6.13 6.29 -0.12
N ARG A 54 5.55 7.23 -0.85
CA ARG A 54 6.34 8.23 -1.57
C ARG A 54 7.20 9.04 -0.59
N ARG A 55 6.61 9.44 0.54
CA ARG A 55 7.35 10.19 1.55
C ARG A 55 8.51 9.37 2.11
N ILE A 56 8.27 8.09 2.38
CA ILE A 56 9.32 7.20 2.87
C ILE A 56 10.45 7.09 1.85
N CYS A 57 10.10 6.95 0.57
CA CYS A 57 11.10 6.86 -0.49
C CYS A 57 11.92 8.16 -0.58
N GLU A 58 11.27 9.31 -0.44
CA GLU A 58 11.96 10.59 -0.47
C GLU A 58 12.93 10.71 0.69
N GLU A 59 12.53 10.26 1.88
CA GLU A 59 13.42 10.28 3.03
C GLU A 59 14.65 9.40 2.81
N GLU A 60 14.45 8.24 2.19
CA GLU A 60 15.56 7.34 1.90
C GLU A 60 16.54 7.95 0.92
N GLN A 61 16.07 8.80 0.04
CA GLN A 61 16.91 9.40 -0.99
C GLN A 61 17.65 10.66 -0.51
N GLN A 62 17.34 11.14 0.68
CA GLN A 62 17.90 12.40 1.18
C GLN A 62 19.18 12.23 2.01
N GLU A 63 19.78 11.10 1.98
CA GLU A 63 21.04 10.92 2.71
C GLU A 63 22.16 11.76 2.18
#